data_e87bc72e9f18cab9c40435fdddedf3c0
#
_entry.id   e87bc72e9f18cab9c40435fdddedf3c0
#
_cell.length_a   1.000
_cell.length_b   1.000
_cell.length_c   1.000
_cell.angle_alpha   90.00
_cell.angle_beta   90.00
_cell.angle_gamma   90.00
#
_symmetry.space_group_name_H-M   'P 1'
#
loop_
_entity.id
_entity.type
_entity.pdbx_description
1 polymer ?
#
loop_
_entity_poly.entity_id
_entity_poly.type
_entity_poly.pdbx_seq_one_letter_code
_entity_poly.pdbx_strand_id
1 'polypeptide(L)'
;MSEETERKWNNIHSRKTVPGDPALVLTENTHLLPVTGSALDLACGTGGNSLWLAQHGLSVDAWDISAAGLEILAGHSKAKRIRPRQLDITESSLSANQWDLIVVAHYLDRSLAEAIVTALHPGGILCYQTFTLEKATAGGPGNPDYLLQQGELLTLFSSLRVLAYRDEGATGNVEAGFRNESYLVAQKPIASQE
;
A
#
# COMPACT_ATOMS: atom_id res chain seq x y z
N MET A 1 9.56 -10.90 -12.50
CA MET A 1 9.47 -11.68 -11.25
C MET A 1 9.31 -13.15 -11.57
N SER A 2 9.65 -14.05 -10.68
CA SER A 2 9.66 -15.47 -11.02
C SER A 2 8.30 -16.12 -10.74
N GLU A 3 7.98 -17.19 -11.47
CA GLU A 3 6.87 -18.10 -11.16
C GLU A 3 6.90 -18.60 -9.71
N GLU A 4 8.07 -18.57 -9.08
CA GLU A 4 8.28 -18.89 -7.68
C GLU A 4 7.61 -17.88 -6.73
N THR A 5 7.72 -16.58 -7.02
CA THR A 5 7.07 -15.52 -6.23
C THR A 5 5.56 -15.61 -6.31
N GLU A 6 5.01 -15.81 -7.51
CA GLU A 6 3.57 -16.00 -7.71
C GLU A 6 3.07 -17.23 -6.93
N ARG A 7 3.76 -18.37 -7.06
CA ARG A 7 3.42 -19.61 -6.35
C ARG A 7 3.46 -19.44 -4.83
N LYS A 8 4.48 -18.73 -4.31
CA LYS A 8 4.61 -18.40 -2.88
C LYS A 8 3.40 -17.63 -2.39
N TRP A 9 3.00 -16.55 -3.07
CA TRP A 9 1.89 -15.71 -2.65
C TRP A 9 0.54 -16.39 -2.85
N ASN A 10 0.35 -17.17 -3.92
CA ASN A 10 -0.84 -18.01 -4.09
C ASN A 10 -1.00 -18.99 -2.93
N ASN A 11 0.08 -19.64 -2.48
CA ASN A 11 0.04 -20.57 -1.33
C ASN A 11 -0.28 -19.85 -0.01
N ILE A 12 0.19 -18.61 0.19
CA ILE A 12 -0.11 -17.81 1.38
C ILE A 12 -1.58 -17.38 1.37
N HIS A 13 -2.08 -16.86 0.26
CA HIS A 13 -3.43 -16.34 0.16
C HIS A 13 -4.49 -17.44 0.11
N SER A 14 -4.23 -18.59 -0.50
CA SER A 14 -5.17 -19.73 -0.54
C SER A 14 -5.55 -20.28 0.84
N ARG A 15 -4.82 -19.93 1.90
CA ARG A 15 -5.14 -20.27 3.28
C ARG A 15 -6.14 -19.32 3.93
N LYS A 16 -6.46 -18.22 3.27
CA LYS A 16 -7.41 -17.21 3.72
C LYS A 16 -8.76 -17.46 3.06
N THR A 17 -9.83 -17.15 3.75
CA THR A 17 -11.21 -17.31 3.26
C THR A 17 -11.95 -15.98 3.14
N VAL A 18 -11.39 -14.93 3.73
CA VAL A 18 -11.96 -13.58 3.74
C VAL A 18 -10.85 -12.56 3.46
N PRO A 19 -11.20 -11.38 2.93
CA PRO A 19 -10.28 -10.26 2.83
C PRO A 19 -9.69 -9.89 4.20
N GLY A 20 -8.46 -9.36 4.17
CA GLY A 20 -7.85 -8.79 5.38
C GLY A 20 -8.51 -7.48 5.81
N ASP A 21 -8.13 -6.99 6.99
CA ASP A 21 -8.51 -5.65 7.45
C ASP A 21 -7.79 -4.57 6.63
N PRO A 22 -8.36 -3.37 6.51
CA PRO A 22 -7.65 -2.24 5.93
C PRO A 22 -6.45 -1.82 6.80
N ALA A 23 -5.40 -1.36 6.14
CA ALA A 23 -4.19 -0.89 6.82
C ALA A 23 -4.47 0.35 7.68
N LEU A 24 -3.75 0.48 8.81
CA LEU A 24 -3.93 1.59 9.76
C LEU A 24 -3.65 2.95 9.11
N VAL A 25 -2.72 3.03 8.17
CA VAL A 25 -2.46 4.26 7.41
C VAL A 25 -3.71 4.83 6.76
N LEU A 26 -4.66 4.00 6.32
CA LEU A 26 -5.94 4.44 5.77
C LEU A 26 -6.92 4.86 6.86
N THR A 27 -7.11 4.00 7.86
CA THR A 27 -8.16 4.18 8.86
C THR A 27 -7.87 5.32 9.83
N GLU A 28 -6.60 5.54 10.18
CA GLU A 28 -6.18 6.66 11.04
C GLU A 28 -6.15 8.00 10.30
N ASN A 29 -6.00 8.00 8.96
CA ASN A 29 -5.81 9.21 8.17
C ASN A 29 -6.93 9.45 7.15
N THR A 30 -8.13 8.92 7.39
CA THR A 30 -9.29 9.02 6.48
C THR A 30 -9.58 10.47 6.07
N HIS A 31 -9.39 11.43 6.97
CA HIS A 31 -9.61 12.85 6.75
C HIS A 31 -8.65 13.51 5.75
N LEU A 32 -7.54 12.85 5.41
CA LEU A 32 -6.57 13.31 4.39
C LEU A 32 -6.85 12.71 3.00
N LEU A 33 -7.75 11.73 2.90
CA LEU A 33 -7.98 11.01 1.65
C LEU A 33 -9.01 11.72 0.76
N PRO A 34 -8.92 11.56 -0.58
CA PRO A 34 -9.94 12.06 -1.49
C PRO A 34 -11.27 11.35 -1.24
N VAL A 35 -12.38 12.10 -1.26
CA VAL A 35 -13.73 11.56 -1.06
C VAL A 35 -14.31 10.89 -2.31
N THR A 36 -13.72 11.15 -3.47
CA THR A 36 -14.04 10.56 -4.78
C THR A 36 -12.78 10.52 -5.63
N GLY A 37 -12.79 9.77 -6.72
CA GLY A 37 -11.68 9.72 -7.65
C GLY A 37 -11.17 8.29 -7.89
N SER A 38 -9.97 8.20 -8.41
CA SER A 38 -9.27 6.96 -8.76
C SER A 38 -8.27 6.55 -7.67
N ALA A 39 -8.24 5.28 -7.31
CA ALA A 39 -7.25 4.74 -6.38
C ALA A 39 -6.57 3.50 -6.97
N LEU A 40 -5.30 3.31 -6.65
CA LEU A 40 -4.56 2.08 -6.85
C LEU A 40 -4.26 1.44 -5.50
N ASP A 41 -4.68 0.20 -5.31
CA ASP A 41 -4.23 -0.68 -4.22
C ASP A 41 -3.14 -1.60 -4.80
N LEU A 42 -1.89 -1.23 -4.56
CA LEU A 42 -0.71 -1.87 -5.15
C LEU A 42 -0.26 -3.02 -4.25
N ALA A 43 -0.17 -4.25 -4.81
CA ALA A 43 0.01 -5.50 -4.07
C ALA A 43 -1.12 -5.72 -3.06
N CYS A 44 -2.36 -5.70 -3.55
CA CYS A 44 -3.58 -5.66 -2.75
C CYS A 44 -3.88 -6.94 -1.96
N GLY A 45 -3.18 -8.04 -2.24
CA GLY A 45 -3.38 -9.33 -1.60
C GLY A 45 -4.84 -9.80 -1.72
N THR A 46 -5.52 -9.98 -0.59
CA THR A 46 -6.93 -10.39 -0.54
C THR A 46 -7.91 -9.22 -0.59
N GLY A 47 -7.44 -7.98 -0.76
CA GLY A 47 -8.24 -6.82 -1.10
C GLY A 47 -8.89 -6.07 0.07
N GLY A 48 -8.37 -6.16 1.28
CA GLY A 48 -8.90 -5.42 2.43
C GLY A 48 -8.92 -3.91 2.20
N ASN A 49 -7.81 -3.33 1.75
CA ASN A 49 -7.73 -1.91 1.40
C ASN A 49 -8.66 -1.57 0.23
N SER A 50 -8.68 -2.41 -0.82
CA SER A 50 -9.53 -2.19 -2.00
C SER A 50 -11.00 -2.08 -1.65
N LEU A 51 -11.51 -2.99 -0.80
CA LEU A 51 -12.89 -2.97 -0.34
C LEU A 51 -13.21 -1.74 0.50
N TRP A 52 -12.30 -1.38 1.41
CA TRP A 52 -12.44 -0.21 2.25
C TRP A 52 -12.47 1.07 1.42
N LEU A 53 -11.56 1.24 0.45
CA LEU A 53 -11.51 2.41 -0.45
C LEU A 53 -12.77 2.52 -1.31
N ALA A 54 -13.27 1.40 -1.85
CA ALA A 54 -14.50 1.38 -2.65
C ALA A 54 -15.74 1.76 -1.82
N GLN A 55 -15.79 1.36 -0.54
CA GLN A 55 -16.85 1.77 0.40
C GLN A 55 -16.79 3.27 0.70
N HIS A 56 -15.59 3.88 0.64
CA HIS A 56 -15.38 5.33 0.82
C HIS A 56 -15.53 6.14 -0.48
N GLY A 57 -16.07 5.54 -1.55
CA GLY A 57 -16.48 6.27 -2.76
C GLY A 57 -15.46 6.28 -3.90
N LEU A 58 -14.29 5.67 -3.74
CA LEU A 58 -13.24 5.63 -4.75
C LEU A 58 -13.47 4.53 -5.80
N SER A 59 -12.99 4.76 -7.02
CA SER A 59 -12.86 3.73 -8.05
C SER A 59 -11.48 3.10 -7.93
N VAL A 60 -11.38 1.81 -7.65
CA VAL A 60 -10.15 1.14 -7.23
C VAL A 60 -9.62 0.20 -8.31
N ASP A 61 -8.38 0.40 -8.72
CA ASP A 61 -7.57 -0.61 -9.39
C ASP A 61 -6.86 -1.43 -8.32
N ALA A 62 -7.09 -2.74 -8.27
CA ALA A 62 -6.55 -3.64 -7.29
C ALA A 62 -5.57 -4.61 -7.96
N TRP A 63 -4.27 -4.41 -7.76
CA TRP A 63 -3.23 -5.17 -8.45
C TRP A 63 -2.49 -6.10 -7.51
N ASP A 64 -2.35 -7.36 -7.91
CA ASP A 64 -1.53 -8.34 -7.20
C ASP A 64 -1.00 -9.41 -8.17
N ILE A 65 0.08 -10.06 -7.80
CA ILE A 65 0.61 -11.21 -8.53
C ILE A 65 -0.19 -12.49 -8.24
N SER A 66 -0.86 -12.55 -7.10
CA SER A 66 -1.56 -13.71 -6.60
C SER A 66 -2.99 -13.81 -7.14
N ALA A 67 -3.25 -14.75 -8.03
CA ALA A 67 -4.60 -15.08 -8.46
C ALA A 67 -5.50 -15.49 -7.27
N ALA A 68 -4.96 -16.28 -6.33
CA ALA A 68 -5.71 -16.72 -5.16
C ALA A 68 -6.16 -15.57 -4.25
N GLY A 69 -5.32 -14.52 -4.11
CA GLY A 69 -5.71 -13.30 -3.39
C GLY A 69 -6.85 -12.56 -4.09
N LEU A 70 -6.72 -12.37 -5.41
CA LEU A 70 -7.72 -11.69 -6.22
C LEU A 70 -9.05 -12.45 -6.31
N GLU A 71 -9.06 -13.78 -6.27
CA GLU A 71 -10.28 -14.59 -6.20
C GLU A 71 -11.06 -14.32 -4.90
N ILE A 72 -10.37 -14.18 -3.77
CA ILE A 72 -10.99 -13.82 -2.49
C ILE A 72 -11.62 -12.42 -2.59
N LEU A 73 -10.88 -11.44 -3.11
CA LEU A 73 -11.40 -10.09 -3.35
C LEU A 73 -12.64 -10.13 -4.24
N ALA A 74 -12.60 -10.86 -5.37
CA ALA A 74 -13.71 -10.97 -6.30
C ALA A 74 -14.97 -11.56 -5.66
N GLY A 75 -14.81 -12.57 -4.79
CA GLY A 75 -15.91 -13.18 -4.03
C GLY A 75 -16.60 -12.23 -3.04
N HIS A 76 -15.92 -11.19 -2.60
CA HIS A 76 -16.40 -10.21 -1.63
C HIS A 76 -16.68 -8.83 -2.25
N SER A 77 -16.23 -8.58 -3.47
CA SER A 77 -16.46 -7.29 -4.13
C SER A 77 -17.90 -7.19 -4.61
N LYS A 78 -18.80 -6.81 -3.70
CA LYS A 78 -20.15 -6.36 -4.08
C LYS A 78 -20.11 -5.01 -4.84
N ALA A 79 -18.94 -4.38 -4.89
CA ALA A 79 -18.77 -3.05 -5.43
C ALA A 79 -18.33 -3.13 -6.89
N LYS A 80 -19.17 -2.62 -7.80
CA LYS A 80 -18.83 -2.36 -9.22
C LYS A 80 -17.66 -1.37 -9.40
N ARG A 81 -17.02 -0.95 -8.32
CA ARG A 81 -15.95 0.08 -8.28
C ARG A 81 -14.54 -0.49 -8.17
N ILE A 82 -14.38 -1.81 -8.05
CA ILE A 82 -13.07 -2.45 -7.95
C ILE A 82 -12.76 -3.20 -9.25
N ARG A 83 -11.57 -2.96 -9.79
CA ARG A 83 -11.03 -3.62 -10.99
C ARG A 83 -9.79 -4.44 -10.58
N PRO A 84 -9.96 -5.72 -10.22
CA PRO A 84 -8.83 -6.57 -9.90
C PRO A 84 -8.03 -6.89 -11.17
N ARG A 85 -6.71 -6.88 -11.04
CA ARG A 85 -5.80 -7.21 -12.13
C ARG A 85 -4.63 -8.04 -11.61
N GLN A 86 -4.47 -9.26 -12.14
CA GLN A 86 -3.30 -10.08 -11.88
C GLN A 86 -2.15 -9.59 -12.76
N LEU A 87 -1.08 -9.13 -12.14
CA LEU A 87 0.17 -8.78 -12.83
C LEU A 87 1.35 -8.82 -11.87
N ASP A 88 2.51 -9.02 -12.47
CA ASP A 88 3.78 -8.72 -11.85
C ASP A 88 4.03 -7.21 -11.92
N ILE A 89 4.09 -6.55 -10.77
CA ILE A 89 4.21 -5.10 -10.69
C ILE A 89 5.66 -4.70 -10.97
N THR A 90 5.83 -3.87 -11.98
CA THR A 90 7.11 -3.28 -12.40
C THR A 90 6.94 -1.79 -12.60
N GLU A 91 8.04 -1.06 -12.74
CA GLU A 91 8.00 0.38 -13.05
C GLU A 91 7.15 0.66 -14.31
N SER A 92 7.27 -0.18 -15.34
CA SER A 92 6.51 -0.03 -16.59
C SER A 92 5.00 -0.30 -16.45
N SER A 93 4.57 -0.90 -15.34
CA SER A 93 3.14 -1.08 -15.04
C SER A 93 2.48 0.23 -14.63
N LEU A 94 3.26 1.19 -14.12
CA LEU A 94 2.80 2.45 -13.54
C LEU A 94 2.89 3.58 -14.58
N SER A 95 1.75 4.03 -15.09
CA SER A 95 1.69 5.18 -16.01
C SER A 95 1.62 6.51 -15.24
N ALA A 96 2.17 7.57 -15.82
CA ALA A 96 2.19 8.89 -15.21
C ALA A 96 0.78 9.49 -15.02
N ASN A 97 0.56 10.18 -13.89
CA ASN A 97 -0.63 10.96 -13.57
C ASN A 97 -1.94 10.16 -13.81
N GLN A 98 -2.09 9.04 -13.11
CA GLN A 98 -3.21 8.12 -13.32
C GLN A 98 -4.14 8.01 -12.09
N TRP A 99 -3.62 8.23 -10.87
CA TRP A 99 -4.40 8.02 -9.65
C TRP A 99 -4.37 9.22 -8.70
N ASP A 100 -5.52 9.45 -8.05
CA ASP A 100 -5.68 10.44 -6.99
C ASP A 100 -5.17 9.91 -5.64
N LEU A 101 -5.13 8.58 -5.49
CA LEU A 101 -4.62 7.88 -4.32
C LEU A 101 -3.88 6.62 -4.74
N ILE A 102 -2.70 6.40 -4.18
CA ILE A 102 -2.00 5.10 -4.26
C ILE A 102 -1.80 4.59 -2.84
N VAL A 103 -2.19 3.33 -2.61
CA VAL A 103 -1.98 2.62 -1.35
C VAL A 103 -1.01 1.47 -1.58
N VAL A 104 -0.04 1.35 -0.69
CA VAL A 104 0.89 0.22 -0.62
C VAL A 104 0.93 -0.27 0.82
N ALA A 105 0.49 -1.50 1.07
CA ALA A 105 0.48 -2.07 2.41
C ALA A 105 1.16 -3.44 2.46
N HIS A 106 2.10 -3.61 3.40
CA HIS A 106 2.85 -4.85 3.64
C HIS A 106 3.60 -5.38 2.39
N TYR A 107 4.00 -4.47 1.54
CA TYR A 107 4.82 -4.72 0.35
C TYR A 107 5.96 -3.70 0.32
N LEU A 108 7.15 -4.11 -0.11
CA LEU A 108 8.30 -3.23 -0.26
C LEU A 108 9.10 -3.62 -1.50
N ASP A 109 9.09 -2.71 -2.47
CA ASP A 109 10.01 -2.70 -3.60
C ASP A 109 10.50 -1.27 -3.80
N ARG A 110 11.76 -1.04 -3.47
CA ARG A 110 12.40 0.29 -3.49
C ARG A 110 12.51 0.86 -4.90
N SER A 111 12.63 -0.03 -5.90
CA SER A 111 12.74 0.40 -7.30
C SER A 111 11.48 1.09 -7.81
N LEU A 112 10.31 0.79 -7.21
CA LEU A 112 9.04 1.37 -7.61
C LEU A 112 8.79 2.79 -7.08
N ALA A 113 9.64 3.32 -6.17
CA ALA A 113 9.36 4.57 -5.47
C ALA A 113 9.14 5.75 -6.45
N GLU A 114 10.03 5.94 -7.42
CA GLU A 114 9.91 7.01 -8.41
C GLU A 114 8.69 6.82 -9.35
N ALA A 115 8.44 5.58 -9.76
CA ALA A 115 7.28 5.26 -10.59
C ALA A 115 5.95 5.50 -9.86
N ILE A 116 5.88 5.19 -8.55
CA ILE A 116 4.72 5.49 -7.71
C ILE A 116 4.47 7.01 -7.65
N VAL A 117 5.52 7.81 -7.40
CA VAL A 117 5.41 9.28 -7.38
C VAL A 117 4.94 9.81 -8.73
N THR A 118 5.49 9.26 -9.82
CA THR A 118 5.13 9.67 -11.19
C THR A 118 3.67 9.34 -11.50
N ALA A 119 3.19 8.20 -11.04
CA ALA A 119 1.83 7.70 -11.28
C ALA A 119 0.73 8.49 -10.55
N LEU A 120 1.05 9.17 -9.46
CA LEU A 120 0.10 10.07 -8.79
C LEU A 120 -0.22 11.28 -9.67
N HIS A 121 -1.49 11.70 -9.68
CA HIS A 121 -1.87 13.02 -10.15
C HIS A 121 -1.18 14.12 -9.34
N PRO A 122 -0.95 15.34 -9.89
CA PRO A 122 -0.62 16.50 -9.06
C PRO A 122 -1.68 16.69 -7.97
N GLY A 123 -1.26 16.80 -6.70
CA GLY A 123 -2.15 16.83 -5.54
C GLY A 123 -2.59 15.45 -5.04
N GLY A 124 -2.29 14.37 -5.75
CA GLY A 124 -2.61 13.01 -5.35
C GLY A 124 -1.86 12.56 -4.09
N ILE A 125 -2.42 11.59 -3.40
CA ILE A 125 -1.98 11.12 -2.09
C ILE A 125 -1.35 9.73 -2.20
N LEU A 126 -0.20 9.55 -1.53
CA LEU A 126 0.39 8.24 -1.24
C LEU A 126 0.07 7.86 0.20
N CYS A 127 -0.45 6.65 0.40
CA CYS A 127 -0.52 5.98 1.69
C CYS A 127 0.38 4.74 1.65
N TYR A 128 1.48 4.74 2.37
CA TYR A 128 2.42 3.63 2.40
C TYR A 128 2.56 3.11 3.83
N GLN A 129 2.42 1.81 4.06
CA GLN A 129 2.62 1.16 5.36
C GLN A 129 3.28 -0.19 5.17
N THR A 130 4.43 -0.44 5.82
CA THR A 130 5.05 -1.76 5.80
C THR A 130 5.97 -1.98 7.00
N PHE A 131 6.52 -3.18 7.09
CA PHE A 131 7.31 -3.64 8.21
C PHE A 131 8.67 -2.94 8.30
N THR A 132 9.15 -2.76 9.54
CA THR A 132 10.47 -2.18 9.85
C THR A 132 11.48 -3.24 10.25
N LEU A 133 12.77 -2.93 10.06
CA LEU A 133 13.89 -3.75 10.51
C LEU A 133 13.98 -3.76 12.04
N GLU A 134 13.73 -2.61 12.68
CA GLU A 134 13.65 -2.50 14.13
C GLU A 134 12.31 -3.08 14.59
N LYS A 135 12.37 -4.20 15.30
CA LYS A 135 11.19 -4.91 15.79
C LYS A 135 11.09 -4.82 17.29
N ALA A 136 9.95 -4.34 17.77
CA ALA A 136 9.60 -4.33 19.19
C ALA A 136 9.07 -5.68 19.66
N THR A 137 8.43 -6.47 18.75
CA THR A 137 7.82 -7.77 19.04
C THR A 137 8.15 -8.78 17.96
N ALA A 138 7.93 -10.05 18.21
CA ALA A 138 8.03 -11.09 17.17
C ALA A 138 6.90 -10.89 16.13
N GLY A 139 7.25 -10.91 14.85
CA GLY A 139 6.28 -10.81 13.76
C GLY A 139 6.89 -10.22 12.47
N GLY A 140 6.09 -10.25 11.40
CA GLY A 140 6.48 -9.77 10.08
C GLY A 140 7.52 -10.64 9.35
N PRO A 141 8.01 -10.18 8.20
CA PRO A 141 8.99 -10.90 7.39
C PRO A 141 10.32 -11.10 8.12
N GLY A 142 11.00 -12.21 7.82
CA GLY A 142 12.36 -12.48 8.31
C GLY A 142 13.46 -11.96 7.39
N ASN A 143 13.16 -11.75 6.09
CA ASN A 143 14.13 -11.25 5.13
C ASN A 143 14.26 -9.71 5.25
N PRO A 144 15.46 -9.18 5.54
CA PRO A 144 15.69 -7.74 5.69
C PRO A 144 15.39 -6.93 4.42
N ASP A 145 15.43 -7.53 3.23
CA ASP A 145 15.09 -6.83 1.98
C ASP A 145 13.63 -6.32 1.95
N TYR A 146 12.75 -6.93 2.75
CA TYR A 146 11.34 -6.56 2.90
C TYR A 146 11.07 -5.68 4.12
N LEU A 147 12.12 -5.16 4.76
CA LEU A 147 12.03 -4.37 5.98
C LEU A 147 12.61 -2.97 5.76
N LEU A 148 11.89 -1.96 6.22
CA LEU A 148 12.33 -0.56 6.16
C LEU A 148 13.41 -0.28 7.20
N GLN A 149 14.40 0.50 6.81
CA GLN A 149 15.28 1.21 7.74
C GLN A 149 14.49 2.33 8.44
N GLN A 150 14.98 2.79 9.58
CA GLN A 150 14.41 3.93 10.29
C GLN A 150 14.35 5.17 9.37
N GLY A 151 13.17 5.76 9.22
CA GLY A 151 12.96 6.95 8.38
C GLY A 151 13.02 6.72 6.88
N GLU A 152 13.15 5.48 6.41
CA GLU A 152 13.39 5.20 4.99
C GLU A 152 12.25 5.67 4.08
N LEU A 153 10.98 5.60 4.50
CA LEU A 153 9.87 6.13 3.71
C LEU A 153 10.00 7.62 3.43
N LEU A 154 10.53 8.39 4.39
CA LEU A 154 10.78 9.83 4.21
C LEU A 154 11.86 10.09 3.15
N THR A 155 12.83 9.20 3.03
CA THR A 155 13.90 9.29 2.02
C THR A 155 13.39 8.87 0.64
N LEU A 156 12.73 7.71 0.55
CA LEU A 156 12.21 7.17 -0.71
C LEU A 156 11.21 8.12 -1.38
N PHE A 157 10.40 8.83 -0.59
CA PHE A 157 9.36 9.73 -1.08
C PHE A 157 9.64 11.20 -0.74
N SER A 158 10.92 11.58 -0.68
CA SER A 158 11.36 12.95 -0.31
C SER A 158 10.87 14.05 -1.25
N SER A 159 10.47 13.72 -2.48
CA SER A 159 9.85 14.66 -3.42
C SER A 159 8.36 14.96 -3.11
N LEU A 160 7.74 14.21 -2.22
CA LEU A 160 6.36 14.42 -1.80
C LEU A 160 6.31 15.28 -0.53
N ARG A 161 5.21 16.03 -0.37
CA ARG A 161 4.91 16.73 0.87
C ARG A 161 4.39 15.75 1.92
N VAL A 162 5.11 15.57 3.02
CA VAL A 162 4.67 14.73 4.15
C VAL A 162 3.45 15.36 4.82
N LEU A 163 2.38 14.58 4.98
CA LEU A 163 1.16 14.96 5.69
C LEU A 163 1.07 14.26 7.06
N ALA A 164 1.42 12.97 7.13
CA ALA A 164 1.53 12.20 8.35
C ALA A 164 2.64 11.16 8.21
N TYR A 165 3.35 10.90 9.31
CA TYR A 165 4.35 9.85 9.39
C TYR A 165 4.33 9.26 10.79
N ARG A 166 4.41 7.93 10.88
CA ARG A 166 4.45 7.24 12.16
C ARG A 166 5.45 6.09 12.11
N ASP A 167 6.38 6.12 13.03
CA ASP A 167 7.40 5.10 13.27
C ASP A 167 7.78 5.19 14.74
N GLU A 168 7.41 4.19 15.52
CA GLU A 168 7.63 4.19 16.96
C GLU A 168 8.80 3.31 17.38
N GLY A 169 9.29 2.46 16.46
CA GLY A 169 10.40 1.55 16.69
C GLY A 169 10.22 0.73 17.98
N ALA A 170 11.28 0.56 18.74
CA ALA A 170 11.29 -0.10 20.04
C ALA A 170 11.29 0.88 21.23
N THR A 171 10.88 2.15 21.02
CA THR A 171 10.90 3.17 22.07
C THR A 171 9.72 3.04 23.03
N GLY A 172 9.96 3.19 24.31
CA GLY A 172 8.92 3.23 25.36
C GLY A 172 8.32 1.86 25.67
N ASN A 173 7.01 1.81 25.96
CA ASN A 173 6.30 0.58 26.22
C ASN A 173 6.03 -0.17 24.92
N VAL A 174 6.82 -1.19 24.62
CA VAL A 174 6.75 -1.96 23.36
C VAL A 174 5.50 -2.84 23.22
N GLU A 175 4.73 -3.05 24.30
CA GLU A 175 3.48 -3.81 24.27
C GLU A 175 2.28 -2.96 23.80
N ALA A 176 2.49 -1.66 23.58
CA ALA A 176 1.45 -0.72 23.16
C ALA A 176 1.92 0.11 21.95
N GLY A 177 0.97 0.72 21.23
CA GLY A 177 1.23 1.59 20.11
C GLY A 177 1.34 0.87 18.76
N PHE A 178 1.93 1.56 17.79
CA PHE A 178 2.13 1.07 16.43
C PHE A 178 3.53 0.46 16.31
N ARG A 179 3.62 -0.85 16.25
CA ARG A 179 4.89 -1.58 16.37
C ARG A 179 5.22 -2.40 15.14
N ASN A 180 6.53 -2.60 14.91
CA ASN A 180 7.10 -3.39 13.81
C ASN A 180 6.80 -2.87 12.40
N GLU A 181 6.16 -1.73 12.28
CA GLU A 181 5.78 -1.11 11.03
C GLU A 181 6.01 0.40 11.08
N SER A 182 6.13 1.00 9.90
CA SER A 182 6.12 2.44 9.71
C SER A 182 5.10 2.80 8.63
N TYR A 183 4.47 3.97 8.75
CA TYR A 183 3.64 4.47 7.67
C TYR A 183 3.93 5.93 7.31
N LEU A 184 3.62 6.26 6.07
CA LEU A 184 3.68 7.59 5.48
C LEU A 184 2.38 7.91 4.76
N VAL A 185 1.83 9.10 5.01
CA VAL A 185 0.86 9.76 4.14
C VAL A 185 1.54 10.98 3.56
N ALA A 186 1.62 11.05 2.23
CA ALA A 186 2.30 12.15 1.56
C ALA A 186 1.57 12.58 0.29
N GLN A 187 1.71 13.85 -0.09
CA GLN A 187 1.04 14.46 -1.21
C GLN A 187 2.02 14.85 -2.31
N LYS A 188 1.69 14.50 -3.55
CA LYS A 188 2.42 15.03 -4.72
C LYS A 188 2.16 16.53 -4.85
N PRO A 189 3.19 17.38 -4.93
CA PRO A 189 3.00 18.81 -5.11
C PRO A 189 2.12 19.11 -6.33
N ILE A 190 1.26 20.12 -6.19
CA ILE A 190 0.55 20.72 -7.33
C ILE A 190 1.57 21.63 -7.98
N ALA A 191 1.82 21.44 -9.29
CA ALA A 191 2.66 22.37 -10.02
C ALA A 191 2.10 23.79 -9.83
N SER A 192 2.93 24.71 -9.35
CA SER A 192 2.56 26.13 -9.26
C SER A 192 2.22 26.60 -10.67
N GLN A 193 1.04 27.16 -10.87
CA GLN A 193 0.76 27.93 -12.08
C GLN A 193 1.63 29.19 -11.97
N GLU A 194 2.68 29.26 -12.78
CA GLU A 194 3.42 30.50 -13.05
C GLU A 194 2.57 31.47 -13.86
#